data_49dbaf0616b16df5b0529d73120c2d77
#
_entry.id   49dbaf0616b16df5b0529d73120c2d77
#
_cell.length_a   1.000
_cell.length_b   1.000
_cell.length_c   1.000
_cell.angle_alpha   90.00
_cell.angle_beta   90.00
_cell.angle_gamma   90.00
#
_symmetry.space_group_name_H-M   'P 1'
#
loop_
_entity.id
_entity.type
_entity.pdbx_description
1 polymer ?
#
loop_
_entity_poly.entity_id
_entity_poly.type
_entity_poly.pdbx_seq_one_letter_code
_entity_poly.pdbx_strand_id
1 'polypeptide(L)'
;MKKLEGLVAAPHTPFNEDGSINFDLIPKQVETLLKQKVIGAYICGTTGEGICCSVAERKAVMKAWADAAKGKLFLICHVGALSIADARELAAYAEEIGLDATSIVPPNFFKQIGRAHV
;
A
#
# COMPACT_ATOMS: atom_id res chain seq x y z
N MET A 1 16.56 -8.76 11.72
CA MET A 1 15.75 -8.28 10.57
C MET A 1 16.45 -8.63 9.27
N LYS A 2 15.73 -9.22 8.34
CA LYS A 2 16.28 -9.58 7.04
C LYS A 2 16.58 -8.32 6.24
N LYS A 3 17.79 -8.21 5.71
CA LYS A 3 18.17 -7.08 4.87
C LYS A 3 17.42 -7.13 3.54
N LEU A 4 16.80 -6.00 3.18
CA LEU A 4 16.09 -5.86 1.92
C LEU A 4 17.08 -5.34 0.87
N GLU A 5 17.39 -6.15 -0.13
CA GLU A 5 18.28 -5.78 -1.23
C GLU A 5 17.60 -6.02 -2.57
N GLY A 6 17.58 -4.99 -3.41
CA GLY A 6 17.00 -5.05 -4.74
C GLY A 6 16.05 -3.88 -5.01
N LEU A 7 15.34 -3.95 -6.12
CA LEU A 7 14.41 -2.92 -6.52
C LEU A 7 13.00 -3.19 -5.96
N VAL A 8 12.38 -2.14 -5.46
CA VAL A 8 10.99 -2.14 -5.00
C VAL A 8 10.20 -1.23 -5.94
N ALA A 9 9.13 -1.76 -6.51
CA ALA A 9 8.26 -1.00 -7.40
C ALA A 9 7.15 -0.30 -6.63
N ALA A 10 6.70 0.85 -7.13
CA ALA A 10 5.52 1.53 -6.62
C ALA A 10 4.41 1.39 -7.68
N PRO A 11 3.60 0.34 -7.61
CA PRO A 11 2.61 0.08 -8.65
C PRO A 11 1.42 1.03 -8.56
N HIS A 12 0.80 1.27 -9.72
CA HIS A 12 -0.47 1.95 -9.79
C HIS A 12 -1.59 1.07 -9.23
N THR A 13 -2.58 1.69 -8.60
CA THR A 13 -3.83 0.98 -8.28
C THR A 13 -4.68 0.97 -9.55
N PRO A 14 -5.08 -0.21 -10.05
CA PRO A 14 -5.88 -0.29 -11.28
C PRO A 14 -7.34 0.09 -11.02
N PHE A 15 -7.86 1.00 -11.85
CA PHE A 15 -9.26 1.44 -11.76
C PHE A 15 -10.02 1.08 -13.03
N ASN A 16 -11.31 0.79 -12.88
CA ASN A 16 -12.26 0.68 -13.97
C ASN A 16 -12.68 2.08 -14.44
N GLU A 17 -13.35 2.14 -15.59
CA GLU A 17 -13.83 3.43 -16.14
C GLU A 17 -14.80 4.15 -15.20
N ASP A 18 -15.54 3.42 -14.39
CA ASP A 18 -16.49 3.99 -13.43
C ASP A 18 -15.82 4.48 -12.13
N GLY A 19 -14.50 4.34 -12.02
CA GLY A 19 -13.74 4.74 -10.83
C GLY A 19 -13.60 3.67 -9.76
N SER A 20 -14.24 2.52 -9.90
CA SER A 20 -14.05 1.40 -8.98
C SER A 20 -12.70 0.73 -9.21
N ILE A 21 -12.20 0.01 -8.21
CA ILE A 21 -10.92 -0.67 -8.31
C ILE A 21 -11.10 -1.99 -9.10
N ASN A 22 -10.20 -2.21 -10.06
CA ASN A 22 -10.16 -3.45 -10.82
C ASN A 22 -9.21 -4.44 -10.17
N PHE A 23 -9.73 -5.22 -9.24
CA PHE A 23 -8.93 -6.19 -8.49
C PHE A 23 -8.36 -7.32 -9.37
N ASP A 24 -9.00 -7.62 -10.48
CA ASP A 24 -8.56 -8.69 -11.38
C ASP A 24 -7.21 -8.39 -12.04
N LEU A 25 -6.82 -7.13 -12.13
CA LEU A 25 -5.53 -6.73 -12.68
C LEU A 25 -4.38 -6.86 -11.68
N ILE A 26 -4.65 -6.93 -10.39
CA ILE A 26 -3.60 -7.01 -9.37
C ILE A 26 -2.73 -8.27 -9.53
N PRO A 27 -3.28 -9.47 -9.70
CA PRO A 27 -2.46 -10.65 -9.97
C PRO A 27 -1.57 -10.51 -11.21
N LYS A 28 -2.06 -9.82 -12.25
CA LYS A 28 -1.28 -9.55 -13.46
C LYS A 28 -0.13 -8.58 -13.18
N GLN A 29 -0.35 -7.57 -12.34
CA GLN A 29 0.72 -6.68 -11.90
C GLN A 29 1.80 -7.45 -11.12
N VAL A 30 1.40 -8.33 -10.22
CA VAL A 30 2.32 -9.19 -9.48
C VAL A 30 3.17 -10.03 -10.43
N GLU A 31 2.53 -10.67 -11.41
CA GLU A 31 3.22 -11.48 -12.41
C GLU A 31 4.25 -10.66 -13.20
N THR A 32 3.88 -9.45 -13.62
CA THR A 32 4.77 -8.55 -14.33
C THR A 32 5.99 -8.17 -13.48
N LEU A 33 5.77 -7.83 -12.21
CA LEU A 33 6.87 -7.47 -11.30
C LEU A 33 7.82 -8.65 -11.07
N LEU A 34 7.28 -9.85 -10.94
CA LEU A 34 8.10 -11.06 -10.79
C LEU A 34 8.95 -11.31 -12.04
N LYS A 35 8.41 -11.12 -13.23
CA LYS A 35 9.16 -11.23 -14.49
C LYS A 35 10.27 -10.20 -14.59
N GLN A 36 10.06 -9.00 -14.07
CA GLN A 36 11.05 -7.94 -14.04
C GLN A 36 12.09 -8.10 -12.93
N LYS A 37 12.00 -9.17 -12.14
CA LYS A 37 12.89 -9.46 -11.03
C LYS A 37 12.92 -8.38 -9.95
N VAL A 38 11.82 -7.67 -9.78
CA VAL A 38 11.60 -6.75 -8.69
C VAL A 38 11.33 -7.57 -7.43
N ILE A 39 11.90 -7.16 -6.30
CA ILE A 39 11.82 -7.93 -5.05
C ILE A 39 10.65 -7.55 -4.16
N GLY A 40 10.06 -6.40 -4.39
CA GLY A 40 8.98 -5.91 -3.55
C GLY A 40 8.08 -4.91 -4.25
N ALA A 41 6.96 -4.62 -3.61
CA ALA A 41 6.00 -3.64 -4.06
C ALA A 41 5.60 -2.70 -2.92
N TYR A 42 5.64 -1.40 -3.21
CA TYR A 42 5.20 -0.33 -2.31
C TYR A 42 3.80 0.10 -2.76
N ILE A 43 2.79 -0.45 -2.09
CA ILE A 43 1.39 -0.27 -2.50
C ILE A 43 0.73 0.88 -1.76
N CYS A 44 -0.31 1.44 -2.35
CA CYS A 44 -1.08 2.57 -1.81
C CYS A 44 -0.24 3.82 -1.52
N GLY A 45 0.90 3.96 -2.17
CA GLY A 45 1.71 5.18 -2.10
C GLY A 45 1.17 6.27 -3.01
N THR A 46 2.00 7.26 -3.32
CA THR A 46 1.62 8.36 -4.21
C THR A 46 1.26 7.84 -5.61
N THR A 47 2.11 6.98 -6.18
CA THR A 47 1.84 6.36 -7.48
C THR A 47 0.57 5.49 -7.45
N GLY A 48 0.35 4.79 -6.35
CA GLY A 48 -0.85 3.97 -6.15
C GLY A 48 -2.10 4.76 -5.78
N GLU A 49 -2.02 6.09 -5.72
CA GLU A 49 -3.14 6.97 -5.39
C GLU A 49 -3.84 6.62 -4.08
N GLY A 50 -3.07 6.10 -3.12
CA GLY A 50 -3.63 5.63 -1.86
C GLY A 50 -4.38 6.69 -1.07
N ILE A 51 -3.88 7.95 -1.10
CA ILE A 51 -4.53 9.05 -0.39
C ILE A 51 -5.88 9.43 -1.01
N CYS A 52 -6.11 9.06 -2.27
CA CYS A 52 -7.37 9.31 -2.96
C CYS A 52 -8.38 8.16 -2.78
N CYS A 53 -7.97 7.09 -2.12
CA CYS A 53 -8.82 5.93 -1.85
C CYS A 53 -9.38 6.01 -0.42
N SER A 54 -10.59 5.51 -0.23
CA SER A 54 -11.16 5.35 1.11
C SER A 54 -10.40 4.31 1.92
N VAL A 55 -10.59 4.30 3.23
CA VAL A 55 -10.00 3.26 4.10
C VAL A 55 -10.44 1.86 3.63
N ALA A 56 -11.73 1.70 3.31
CA ALA A 56 -12.26 0.42 2.82
C ALA A 56 -11.60 -0.01 1.51
N GLU A 57 -11.44 0.93 0.57
CA GLU A 57 -10.76 0.65 -0.70
C GLU A 57 -9.30 0.27 -0.48
N ARG A 58 -8.59 1.00 0.37
CA ARG A 58 -7.19 0.70 0.69
C ARG A 58 -7.04 -0.68 1.32
N LYS A 59 -7.93 -1.04 2.25
CA LYS A 59 -7.93 -2.39 2.85
C LYS A 59 -8.15 -3.47 1.79
N ALA A 60 -9.08 -3.25 0.87
CA ALA A 60 -9.36 -4.19 -0.21
C ALA A 60 -8.15 -4.37 -1.14
N VAL A 61 -7.45 -3.28 -1.48
CA VAL A 61 -6.22 -3.32 -2.27
C VAL A 61 -5.13 -4.09 -1.52
N MET A 62 -4.94 -3.79 -0.25
CA MET A 62 -3.95 -4.49 0.60
C MET A 62 -4.22 -5.99 0.61
N LYS A 63 -5.47 -6.39 0.78
CA LYS A 63 -5.87 -7.80 0.79
C LYS A 63 -5.60 -8.46 -0.56
N ALA A 64 -5.95 -7.80 -1.65
CA ALA A 64 -5.71 -8.32 -3.00
C ALA A 64 -4.22 -8.54 -3.27
N TRP A 65 -3.37 -7.60 -2.88
CA TRP A 65 -1.93 -7.75 -3.01
C TRP A 65 -1.39 -8.86 -2.10
N ALA A 66 -1.86 -8.95 -0.87
CA ALA A 66 -1.47 -10.02 0.04
C ALA A 66 -1.82 -11.39 -0.55
N ASP A 67 -3.03 -11.55 -1.05
CA ASP A 67 -3.46 -12.83 -1.62
C ASP A 67 -2.66 -13.20 -2.88
N ALA A 68 -2.29 -12.22 -3.71
CA ALA A 68 -1.58 -12.48 -4.97
C ALA A 68 -0.07 -12.62 -4.80
N ALA A 69 0.54 -11.92 -3.85
CA ALA A 69 1.99 -11.73 -3.81
C ALA A 69 2.67 -12.17 -2.51
N LYS A 70 1.92 -12.55 -1.48
CA LYS A 70 2.52 -12.94 -0.20
C LYS A 70 3.46 -14.13 -0.38
N GLY A 71 4.68 -13.98 0.15
CA GLY A 71 5.72 -14.98 -0.02
C GLY A 71 6.48 -14.90 -1.34
N LYS A 72 6.04 -14.06 -2.28
CA LYS A 72 6.68 -13.87 -3.59
C LYS A 72 7.33 -12.50 -3.72
N LEU A 73 6.72 -11.47 -3.17
CA LEU A 73 7.22 -10.10 -3.14
C LEU A 73 7.20 -9.59 -1.71
N PHE A 74 8.18 -8.74 -1.37
CA PHE A 74 8.17 -8.01 -0.11
C PHE A 74 7.14 -6.88 -0.24
N LEU A 75 6.07 -6.95 0.58
CA LEU A 75 4.97 -6.00 0.48
C LEU A 75 5.09 -4.91 1.55
N ILE A 76 5.21 -3.68 1.07
CA ILE A 76 5.21 -2.48 1.90
C ILE A 76 3.92 -1.72 1.58
N CYS A 77 3.14 -1.36 2.58
CA CYS A 77 1.94 -0.56 2.37
C CYS A 77 2.09 0.83 2.98
N HIS A 78 1.81 1.85 2.20
CA HIS A 78 1.65 3.20 2.71
C HIS A 78 0.32 3.27 3.46
N VAL A 79 0.38 3.57 4.76
CA VAL A 79 -0.81 3.65 5.62
C VAL A 79 -1.12 5.07 6.06
N GLY A 80 -0.32 6.04 5.61
CA GLY A 80 -0.54 7.46 5.94
C GLY A 80 -1.88 7.96 5.44
N ALA A 81 -2.50 8.82 6.25
CA ALA A 81 -3.78 9.47 5.95
C ALA A 81 -3.80 10.81 6.66
N LEU A 82 -4.70 11.71 6.24
CA LEU A 82 -4.89 12.98 6.95
C LEU A 82 -5.42 12.75 8.36
N SER A 83 -6.28 11.75 8.54
CA SER A 83 -6.77 11.33 9.85
C SER A 83 -5.81 10.31 10.48
N ILE A 84 -5.35 10.61 11.70
CA ILE A 84 -4.50 9.67 12.45
C ILE A 84 -5.28 8.40 12.77
N ALA A 85 -6.58 8.48 13.04
CA ALA A 85 -7.41 7.31 13.28
C ALA A 85 -7.43 6.36 12.07
N ASP A 86 -7.54 6.91 10.85
CA ASP A 86 -7.51 6.13 9.62
C ASP A 86 -6.14 5.48 9.41
N ALA A 87 -5.06 6.22 9.66
CA ALA A 87 -3.71 5.68 9.54
C ALA A 87 -3.47 4.51 10.50
N ARG A 88 -3.95 4.63 11.74
CA ARG A 88 -3.86 3.55 12.73
C ARG A 88 -4.66 2.32 12.33
N GLU A 89 -5.86 2.53 11.80
CA GLU A 89 -6.71 1.44 11.32
C GLU A 89 -6.05 0.69 10.17
N LEU A 90 -5.47 1.41 9.22
CA LEU A 90 -4.76 0.81 8.09
C LEU A 90 -3.51 0.05 8.54
N ALA A 91 -2.74 0.62 9.47
CA ALA A 91 -1.55 -0.04 10.02
C ALA A 91 -1.91 -1.34 10.75
N ALA A 92 -2.97 -1.32 11.56
CA ALA A 92 -3.45 -2.51 12.27
C ALA A 92 -3.90 -3.59 11.28
N TYR A 93 -4.61 -3.19 10.22
CA TYR A 93 -5.04 -4.14 9.19
C TYR A 93 -3.85 -4.73 8.42
N ALA A 94 -2.84 -3.93 8.11
CA ALA A 94 -1.62 -4.42 7.46
C ALA A 94 -0.94 -5.53 8.30
N GLU A 95 -0.88 -5.33 9.60
CA GLU A 95 -0.35 -6.33 10.52
C GLU A 95 -1.23 -7.59 10.55
N GLU A 96 -2.54 -7.41 10.64
CA GLU A 96 -3.52 -8.51 10.68
C GLU A 96 -3.39 -9.42 9.46
N ILE A 97 -3.26 -8.86 8.26
CA ILE A 97 -3.14 -9.65 7.03
C ILE A 97 -1.71 -10.07 6.71
N GLY A 98 -0.74 -9.67 7.53
CA GLY A 98 0.64 -10.14 7.43
C GLY A 98 1.47 -9.49 6.32
N LEU A 99 1.26 -8.21 6.04
CA LEU A 99 2.17 -7.46 5.17
C LEU A 99 3.54 -7.32 5.82
N ASP A 100 4.58 -7.22 5.01
CA ASP A 100 5.96 -7.24 5.52
C ASP A 100 6.36 -5.93 6.22
N ALA A 101 5.84 -4.80 5.75
CA ALA A 101 6.16 -3.50 6.33
C ALA A 101 5.06 -2.47 6.05
N THR A 102 5.05 -1.43 6.86
CA THR A 102 4.22 -0.25 6.61
C THR A 102 5.10 0.99 6.50
N SER A 103 4.60 2.01 5.83
CA SER A 103 5.26 3.29 5.67
C SER A 103 4.24 4.41 5.84
N ILE A 104 4.70 5.54 6.35
CA ILE A 104 3.85 6.71 6.57
C ILE A 104 4.58 7.94 6.05
N VAL A 105 3.85 8.73 5.24
CA VAL A 105 4.25 10.08 4.87
C VAL A 105 3.41 11.04 5.71
N PRO A 106 3.98 12.12 6.24
CA PRO A 106 3.19 13.10 6.99
C PRO A 106 2.02 13.65 6.17
N PRO A 107 0.94 14.14 6.83
CA PRO A 107 -0.17 14.77 6.12
C PRO A 107 0.32 15.86 5.16
N ASN A 108 -0.19 15.86 3.93
CA ASN A 108 0.40 16.64 2.84
C ASN A 108 -0.22 18.00 2.58
N PHE A 109 -1.31 18.37 3.25
CA PHE A 109 -1.96 19.66 3.07
C PHE A 109 -1.76 20.57 4.28
N PHE A 110 -2.01 20.06 5.47
CA PHE A 110 -1.84 20.84 6.70
C PHE A 110 -0.52 20.47 7.38
N LYS A 111 0.17 21.49 7.90
CA LYS A 111 1.34 21.26 8.76
C LYS A 111 0.88 20.57 10.05
N GLN A 112 1.67 19.63 10.51
CA GLN A 112 1.41 18.96 11.77
C GLN A 112 1.65 19.92 12.92
N ILE A 113 0.60 20.13 13.73
CA ILE A 113 0.65 20.86 14.98
C ILE A 113 -0.10 20.03 16.02
N GLY A 114 -0.04 20.39 17.28
CA GLY A 114 -0.73 19.63 18.31
C GLY A 114 -0.21 18.21 18.45
N ARG A 115 -0.91 17.23 17.87
CA ARG A 115 -0.54 15.81 17.98
C ARG A 115 0.87 15.48 17.51
N ALA A 116 1.40 16.23 16.56
CA ALA A 116 2.75 16.01 16.05
C ALA A 116 3.84 16.41 17.04
N HIS A 117 3.50 17.22 18.01
CA HIS A 117 4.44 17.74 19.02
C HIS A 117 4.29 17.07 20.39
N VAL A 118 3.52 16.03 20.46
CA VAL A 118 3.28 15.30 21.71
C VAL A 118 4.27 14.19 21.95
#